data_9cb6afb67c30d62f8a74422976738e30
#
_entry.id   9cb6afb67c30d62f8a74422976738e30
#
_cell.length_a   1.000
_cell.length_b   1.000
_cell.length_c   1.000
_cell.angle_alpha   90.00
_cell.angle_beta   90.00
_cell.angle_gamma   90.00
#
_symmetry.space_group_name_H-M   'P 1'
#
loop_
_entity.id
_entity.type
_entity.pdbx_description
1 polymer ?
#
loop_
_entity_poly.entity_id
_entity_poly.type
_entity_poly.pdbx_seq_one_letter_code
_entity_poly.pdbx_strand_id
1 'polypeptide(L)'
;FSFYGFIPRKANAKEELFKKIAIENKTSICFESIKRLEDSLKTLSKFIDTDRKISVCREMTKAHEQIVTDNCKNVLKEIYKGNIPLKGEVVLIVEGESNKKFNVKIDNKIKQEFLSKMSTSEAAKLISLLTKQNKRDIYKFLKES
;
A
#
# COMPACT_ATOMS: atom_id res chain seq x y z
N PHE A 1 -12.43 -8.41 5.85
CA PHE A 1 -11.31 -7.72 6.50
C PHE A 1 -10.37 -8.69 7.19
N SER A 2 -9.14 -8.23 7.45
CA SER A 2 -8.14 -8.93 8.26
C SER A 2 -7.85 -8.10 9.52
N PHE A 3 -7.94 -8.73 10.70
CA PHE A 3 -7.63 -8.09 11.97
C PHE A 3 -6.27 -8.55 12.49
N TYR A 4 -5.38 -7.60 12.77
CA TYR A 4 -3.99 -7.87 13.16
C TYR A 4 -3.68 -7.59 14.63
N GLY A 5 -4.64 -7.05 15.39
CA GLY A 5 -4.40 -6.63 16.76
C GLY A 5 -3.49 -5.40 16.84
N PHE A 6 -2.66 -5.31 17.89
CA PHE A 6 -1.76 -4.17 18.07
C PHE A 6 -0.57 -4.20 17.12
N ILE A 7 -0.27 -3.03 16.52
CA ILE A 7 0.97 -2.84 15.73
C ILE A 7 2.19 -3.08 16.62
N PRO A 8 3.13 -3.95 16.20
CA PRO A 8 4.32 -4.27 16.99
C PRO A 8 5.16 -3.03 17.35
N ARG A 9 5.75 -3.03 18.55
CA ARG A 9 6.64 -1.95 18.99
C ARG A 9 8.02 -2.03 18.33
N LYS A 10 8.55 -3.25 18.09
CA LYS A 10 9.85 -3.46 17.48
C LYS A 10 9.79 -3.07 16.00
N ALA A 11 10.75 -2.25 15.55
CA ALA A 11 10.78 -1.70 14.18
C ALA A 11 10.68 -2.78 13.11
N ASN A 12 11.51 -3.82 13.19
CA ASN A 12 11.51 -4.90 12.19
C ASN A 12 10.15 -5.62 12.11
N ALA A 13 9.54 -5.94 13.25
CA ALA A 13 8.24 -6.61 13.28
C ALA A 13 7.11 -5.71 12.77
N LYS A 14 7.19 -4.39 13.00
CA LYS A 14 6.27 -3.39 12.46
C LYS A 14 6.39 -3.30 10.93
N GLU A 15 7.59 -3.25 10.41
CA GLU A 15 7.82 -3.22 8.96
C GLU A 15 7.34 -4.50 8.28
N GLU A 16 7.57 -5.67 8.87
CA GLU A 16 7.05 -6.94 8.36
C GLU A 16 5.51 -6.97 8.34
N LEU A 17 4.85 -6.47 9.38
CA LEU A 17 3.40 -6.31 9.37
C LEU A 17 2.95 -5.38 8.23
N PHE A 18 3.62 -4.24 8.04
CA PHE A 18 3.23 -3.28 7.00
C PHE A 18 3.51 -3.78 5.58
N LYS A 19 4.57 -4.54 5.36
CA LYS A 19 4.80 -5.27 4.10
C LYS A 19 3.65 -6.24 3.80
N LYS A 20 3.17 -6.96 4.81
CA LYS A 20 2.03 -7.88 4.67
C LYS A 20 0.74 -7.11 4.35
N ILE A 21 0.47 -6.00 5.05
CA ILE A 21 -0.69 -5.14 4.78
C ILE A 21 -0.61 -4.51 3.38
N ALA A 22 0.59 -4.17 2.91
CA ALA A 22 0.79 -3.55 1.60
C ALA A 22 0.27 -4.40 0.44
N ILE A 23 0.37 -5.72 0.55
CA ILE A 23 -0.06 -6.67 -0.49
C ILE A 23 -1.43 -7.31 -0.20
N GLU A 24 -2.03 -7.00 0.96
CA GLU A 24 -3.31 -7.56 1.38
C GLU A 24 -4.46 -6.93 0.57
N ASN A 25 -5.30 -7.76 -0.04
CA ASN A 25 -6.46 -7.30 -0.83
C ASN A 25 -7.72 -7.04 0.02
N LYS A 26 -7.69 -7.44 1.29
CA LYS A 26 -8.77 -7.16 2.24
C LYS A 26 -8.43 -5.92 3.05
N THR A 27 -9.46 -5.23 3.53
CA THR A 27 -9.29 -4.17 4.51
C THR A 27 -8.56 -4.71 5.73
N SER A 28 -7.48 -4.05 6.14
CA SER A 28 -6.68 -4.40 7.31
C SER A 28 -7.06 -3.52 8.48
N ILE A 29 -7.27 -4.10 9.66
CA ILE A 29 -7.62 -3.38 10.89
C ILE A 29 -6.53 -3.65 11.93
N CYS A 30 -6.00 -2.58 12.52
CA CYS A 30 -4.98 -2.64 13.57
C CYS A 30 -5.35 -1.74 14.75
N PHE A 31 -4.96 -2.13 15.95
CA PHE A 31 -4.90 -1.23 17.10
C PHE A 31 -3.55 -0.56 17.17
N GLU A 32 -3.53 0.71 17.55
CA GLU A 32 -2.31 1.44 17.79
C GLU A 32 -2.41 2.36 19.01
N SER A 33 -1.29 2.58 19.66
CA SER A 33 -1.20 3.63 20.68
C SER A 33 -1.20 5.00 19.97
N ILE A 34 -2.03 5.91 20.45
CA ILE A 34 -2.13 7.26 19.90
C ILE A 34 -0.77 7.97 19.86
N LYS A 35 0.10 7.73 20.87
CA LYS A 35 1.45 8.31 20.94
C LYS A 35 2.40 7.78 19.86
N ARG A 36 2.11 6.61 19.28
CA ARG A 36 2.91 5.98 18.22
C ARG A 36 2.29 6.11 16.84
N LEU A 37 1.06 6.65 16.75
CA LEU A 37 0.30 6.74 15.51
C LEU A 37 1.09 7.44 14.41
N GLU A 38 1.71 8.59 14.71
CA GLU A 38 2.48 9.36 13.74
C GLU A 38 3.64 8.54 13.15
N ASP A 39 4.43 7.90 14.01
CA ASP A 39 5.56 7.05 13.58
C ASP A 39 5.09 5.84 12.78
N SER A 40 3.98 5.23 13.21
CA SER A 40 3.36 4.11 12.49
C SER A 40 2.86 4.52 11.11
N LEU A 41 2.23 5.68 10.95
CA LEU A 41 1.79 6.20 9.65
C LEU A 41 2.97 6.56 8.74
N LYS A 42 4.04 7.16 9.27
CA LYS A 42 5.28 7.42 8.52
C LYS A 42 5.91 6.11 8.02
N THR A 43 5.90 5.07 8.85
CA THR A 43 6.45 3.77 8.45
C THR A 43 5.54 3.10 7.43
N LEU A 44 4.23 3.08 7.64
CA LEU A 44 3.25 2.49 6.72
C LEU A 44 3.33 3.14 5.32
N SER A 45 3.47 4.46 5.24
CA SER A 45 3.55 5.22 3.98
C SER A 45 4.73 4.83 3.08
N LYS A 46 5.73 4.11 3.61
CA LYS A 46 6.85 3.59 2.81
C LYS A 46 6.50 2.33 2.03
N PHE A 47 5.42 1.64 2.40
CA PHE A 47 5.06 0.33 1.88
C PHE A 47 3.77 0.31 1.07
N ILE A 48 2.86 1.27 1.29
CA ILE A 48 1.59 1.36 0.57
C ILE A 48 1.63 2.46 -0.49
N ASP A 49 0.77 2.34 -1.51
CA ASP A 49 0.63 3.36 -2.56
C ASP A 49 0.18 4.71 -1.97
N THR A 50 0.62 5.80 -2.58
CA THR A 50 0.42 7.18 -2.08
C THR A 50 -1.04 7.62 -2.05
N ASP A 51 -1.90 7.01 -2.84
CA ASP A 51 -3.34 7.27 -2.96
C ASP A 51 -4.20 6.29 -2.14
N ARG A 52 -3.59 5.23 -1.59
CA ARG A 52 -4.27 4.23 -0.77
C ARG A 52 -4.85 4.85 0.49
N LYS A 53 -6.14 4.65 0.70
CA LYS A 53 -6.84 5.24 1.83
C LYS A 53 -6.58 4.50 3.13
N ILE A 54 -6.48 5.28 4.19
CA ILE A 54 -6.47 4.81 5.56
C ILE A 54 -7.55 5.56 6.34
N SER A 55 -8.07 4.96 7.40
CA SER A 55 -8.95 5.63 8.35
C SER A 55 -8.33 5.56 9.73
N VAL A 56 -8.20 6.71 10.37
CA VAL A 56 -7.84 6.84 11.78
C VAL A 56 -9.12 7.05 12.55
N CYS A 57 -9.54 6.03 13.31
CA CYS A 57 -10.74 6.04 14.12
C CYS A 57 -10.33 6.21 15.58
N ARG A 58 -10.60 7.39 16.15
CA ARG A 58 -10.22 7.75 17.52
C ARG A 58 -11.45 7.73 18.43
N GLU A 59 -11.27 7.22 19.66
CA GLU A 59 -12.29 7.24 20.69
C GLU A 59 -13.66 6.69 20.22
N MET A 60 -13.64 5.61 19.43
CA MET A 60 -14.86 5.00 18.88
C MET A 60 -15.86 4.68 19.99
N THR A 61 -17.13 4.97 19.73
CA THR A 61 -18.26 4.81 20.67
C THR A 61 -18.22 5.67 21.93
N LYS A 62 -17.31 6.67 21.99
CA LYS A 62 -17.18 7.59 23.11
C LYS A 62 -17.60 9.02 22.71
N ALA A 63 -17.74 9.91 23.71
CA ALA A 63 -18.19 11.31 23.49
C ALA A 63 -17.29 12.12 22.54
N HIS A 64 -16.02 11.73 22.38
CA HIS A 64 -15.05 12.41 21.51
C HIS A 64 -14.66 11.55 20.31
N GLU A 65 -15.59 10.75 19.79
CA GLU A 65 -15.37 9.97 18.59
C GLU A 65 -14.99 10.86 17.40
N GLN A 66 -13.94 10.44 16.70
CA GLN A 66 -13.49 11.12 15.50
C GLN A 66 -12.97 10.07 14.49
N ILE A 67 -13.43 10.20 13.23
CA ILE A 67 -12.97 9.35 12.14
C ILE A 67 -12.42 10.27 11.04
N VAL A 68 -11.17 10.06 10.67
CA VAL A 68 -10.51 10.78 9.57
C VAL A 68 -10.05 9.76 8.54
N THR A 69 -10.54 9.90 7.31
CA THR A 69 -10.22 9.00 6.19
C THR A 69 -9.55 9.78 5.07
N ASP A 70 -8.31 9.45 4.75
CA ASP A 70 -7.56 9.99 3.61
C ASP A 70 -6.32 9.09 3.38
N ASN A 71 -5.42 9.47 2.47
CA ASN A 71 -4.12 8.83 2.35
C ASN A 71 -3.20 9.20 3.54
N CYS A 72 -2.14 8.41 3.76
CA CYS A 72 -1.22 8.61 4.89
C CYS A 72 -0.67 10.05 4.97
N LYS A 73 -0.32 10.66 3.84
CA LYS A 73 0.27 12.00 3.78
C LYS A 73 -0.70 13.06 4.29
N ASN A 74 -1.96 12.98 3.89
CA ASN A 74 -2.98 13.94 4.28
C ASN A 74 -3.38 13.75 5.75
N VAL A 75 -3.52 12.50 6.22
CA VAL A 75 -3.78 12.21 7.63
C VAL A 75 -2.65 12.74 8.52
N LEU A 76 -1.38 12.58 8.12
CA LEU A 76 -0.23 13.16 8.84
C LEU A 76 -0.31 14.69 8.90
N LYS A 77 -0.74 15.35 7.81
CA LYS A 77 -0.93 16.81 7.83
C LYS A 77 -2.00 17.22 8.83
N GLU A 78 -3.10 16.47 8.95
CA GLU A 78 -4.16 16.77 9.92
C GLU A 78 -3.69 16.57 11.38
N ILE A 79 -2.81 15.60 11.63
CA ILE A 79 -2.12 15.44 12.92
C ILE A 79 -1.26 16.67 13.23
N TYR A 80 -0.44 17.13 12.26
CA TYR A 80 0.44 18.29 12.46
C TYR A 80 -0.31 19.62 12.65
N LYS A 81 -1.49 19.75 12.05
CA LYS A 81 -2.37 20.90 12.27
C LYS A 81 -3.09 20.87 13.64
N GLY A 82 -3.00 19.74 14.38
CA GLY A 82 -3.72 19.54 15.63
C GLY A 82 -5.19 19.15 15.45
N ASN A 83 -5.62 18.89 14.22
CA ASN A 83 -7.00 18.47 13.93
C ASN A 83 -7.30 17.03 14.39
N ILE A 84 -6.26 16.23 14.60
CA ILE A 84 -6.34 14.90 15.22
C ILE A 84 -5.60 14.98 16.56
N PRO A 85 -6.31 15.17 17.69
CA PRO A 85 -5.67 15.23 19.00
C PRO A 85 -4.98 13.92 19.36
N LEU A 86 -3.72 14.00 19.83
CA LEU A 86 -2.95 12.82 20.21
C LEU A 86 -3.33 12.34 21.64
N LYS A 87 -4.64 12.10 21.85
CA LYS A 87 -5.23 11.61 23.10
C LYS A 87 -6.25 10.50 22.79
N GLY A 88 -6.34 9.53 23.68
CA GLY A 88 -7.32 8.45 23.60
C GLY A 88 -6.86 7.21 22.88
N GLU A 89 -7.80 6.34 22.56
CA GLU A 89 -7.58 5.08 21.84
C GLU A 89 -7.75 5.27 20.36
N VAL A 90 -7.00 4.51 19.56
CA VAL A 90 -7.06 4.60 18.11
C VAL A 90 -7.10 3.23 17.45
N VAL A 91 -7.95 3.13 16.45
CA VAL A 91 -7.99 2.03 15.49
C VAL A 91 -7.52 2.57 14.15
N LEU A 92 -6.54 1.91 13.55
CA LEU A 92 -6.07 2.18 12.21
C LEU A 92 -6.69 1.16 11.24
N ILE A 93 -7.40 1.66 10.25
CA ILE A 93 -7.97 0.86 9.16
C ILE A 93 -7.20 1.20 7.89
N VAL A 94 -6.74 0.19 7.17
CA VAL A 94 -6.05 0.36 5.89
C VAL A 94 -6.89 -0.32 4.81
N GLU A 95 -7.23 0.43 3.77
CA GLU A 95 -7.95 -0.10 2.62
C GLU A 95 -7.18 -1.28 2.00
N GLY A 96 -7.90 -2.31 1.54
CA GLY A 96 -7.30 -3.43 0.83
C GLY A 96 -6.63 -2.99 -0.46
N GLU A 97 -5.56 -3.66 -0.88
CA GLU A 97 -4.93 -3.40 -2.16
C GLU A 97 -5.87 -3.82 -3.31
N SER A 98 -6.52 -2.85 -3.94
CA SER A 98 -7.43 -3.07 -5.05
C SER A 98 -6.72 -3.21 -6.39
N ASN A 99 -5.52 -2.63 -6.48
CA ASN A 99 -4.67 -2.73 -7.63
C ASN A 99 -3.59 -3.79 -7.37
N LYS A 100 -3.90 -5.07 -7.58
CA LYS A 100 -2.85 -5.99 -8.00
C LYS A 100 -2.31 -5.45 -9.34
N LYS A 101 -1.48 -4.43 -9.30
CA LYS A 101 -0.47 -4.26 -10.32
C LYS A 101 0.29 -5.58 -10.25
N PHE A 102 0.00 -6.47 -11.18
CA PHE A 102 0.92 -7.56 -11.45
C PHE A 102 2.23 -6.86 -11.85
N ASN A 103 3.05 -6.52 -10.85
CA ASN A 103 4.44 -6.18 -11.06
C ASN A 103 5.15 -7.48 -11.44
N VAL A 104 4.78 -8.03 -12.57
CA VAL A 104 5.59 -9.05 -13.23
C VAL A 104 6.85 -8.30 -13.62
N LYS A 105 7.90 -8.43 -12.82
CA LYS A 105 9.24 -8.10 -13.30
C LYS A 105 9.49 -9.06 -14.45
N ILE A 106 9.46 -8.51 -15.65
CA ILE A 106 9.79 -9.25 -16.86
C ILE A 106 11.29 -9.42 -16.82
N ASP A 107 11.72 -10.58 -16.36
CA ASP A 107 13.12 -10.97 -16.41
C ASP A 107 13.49 -11.48 -17.82
N ASN A 108 14.78 -11.70 -18.06
CA ASN A 108 15.27 -12.17 -19.36
C ASN A 108 14.69 -13.52 -19.76
N LYS A 109 14.32 -14.38 -18.80
CA LYS A 109 13.71 -15.68 -19.07
C LYS A 109 12.30 -15.54 -19.64
N ILE A 110 11.48 -14.70 -18.99
CA ILE A 110 10.12 -14.35 -19.46
C ILE A 110 10.19 -13.69 -20.83
N LYS A 111 11.15 -12.75 -21.02
CA LYS A 111 11.39 -12.09 -22.30
C LYS A 111 11.68 -13.09 -23.42
N GLN A 112 12.62 -14.00 -23.22
CA GLN A 112 12.98 -15.02 -24.21
C GLN A 112 11.80 -15.94 -24.55
N GLU A 113 11.03 -16.35 -23.53
CA GLU A 113 9.87 -17.21 -23.72
C GLU A 113 8.79 -16.53 -24.59
N PHE A 114 8.51 -15.25 -24.36
CA PHE A 114 7.58 -14.51 -25.22
C PHE A 114 8.10 -14.34 -26.65
N LEU A 115 9.38 -13.97 -26.81
CA LEU A 115 9.97 -13.74 -28.12
C LEU A 115 10.18 -15.01 -28.94
N SER A 116 10.23 -16.19 -28.30
CA SER A 116 10.27 -17.48 -28.98
C SER A 116 8.94 -17.88 -29.63
N LYS A 117 7.83 -17.30 -29.18
CA LYS A 117 6.47 -17.70 -29.57
C LYS A 117 5.69 -16.67 -30.36
N MET A 118 6.12 -15.39 -30.29
CA MET A 118 5.40 -14.30 -30.94
C MET A 118 6.33 -13.12 -31.27
N SER A 119 5.85 -12.21 -32.12
CA SER A 119 6.59 -11.00 -32.48
C SER A 119 6.76 -10.06 -31.30
N THR A 120 7.81 -9.23 -31.32
CA THR A 120 8.09 -8.21 -30.29
C THR A 120 6.88 -7.28 -30.05
N SER A 121 6.14 -6.96 -31.13
CA SER A 121 4.95 -6.09 -31.04
C SER A 121 3.79 -6.76 -30.29
N GLU A 122 3.54 -8.05 -30.56
CA GLU A 122 2.52 -8.85 -29.88
C GLU A 122 2.88 -9.10 -28.44
N ALA A 123 4.15 -9.46 -28.18
CA ALA A 123 4.66 -9.61 -26.83
C ALA A 123 4.49 -8.32 -26.00
N ALA A 124 4.89 -7.17 -26.57
CA ALA A 124 4.71 -5.88 -25.91
C ALA A 124 3.24 -5.55 -25.63
N LYS A 125 2.33 -5.87 -26.55
CA LYS A 125 0.89 -5.68 -26.37
C LYS A 125 0.36 -6.55 -25.22
N LEU A 126 0.64 -7.85 -25.22
CA LEU A 126 0.18 -8.78 -24.19
C LEU A 126 0.72 -8.43 -22.81
N ILE A 127 2.02 -8.17 -22.71
CA ILE A 127 2.67 -7.78 -21.46
C ILE A 127 2.08 -6.47 -20.94
N SER A 128 1.83 -5.48 -21.81
CA SER A 128 1.18 -4.21 -21.46
C SER A 128 -0.22 -4.42 -20.87
N LEU A 129 -1.01 -5.30 -21.45
CA LEU A 129 -2.34 -5.66 -20.94
C LEU A 129 -2.28 -6.34 -19.57
N LEU A 130 -1.33 -7.24 -19.37
CA LEU A 130 -1.17 -7.99 -18.12
C LEU A 130 -0.60 -7.13 -16.98
N THR A 131 0.37 -6.26 -17.30
CA THR A 131 1.13 -5.49 -16.29
C THR A 131 0.59 -4.07 -16.10
N LYS A 132 -0.30 -3.59 -17.00
CA LYS A 132 -0.76 -2.19 -17.11
C LYS A 132 0.40 -1.19 -17.29
N GLN A 133 1.58 -1.64 -17.71
CA GLN A 133 2.72 -0.81 -18.03
C GLN A 133 2.60 -0.23 -19.44
N ASN A 134 3.36 0.85 -19.71
CA ASN A 134 3.34 1.49 -21.01
C ASN A 134 3.90 0.54 -22.10
N LYS A 135 3.13 0.33 -23.18
CA LYS A 135 3.52 -0.55 -24.28
C LYS A 135 4.86 -0.15 -24.94
N ARG A 136 5.14 1.16 -25.03
CA ARG A 136 6.39 1.66 -25.66
C ARG A 136 7.63 1.29 -24.83
N ASP A 137 7.52 1.36 -23.51
CA ASP A 137 8.63 1.04 -22.60
C ASP A 137 8.92 -0.45 -22.61
N ILE A 138 7.85 -1.26 -22.60
CA ILE A 138 7.97 -2.72 -22.76
C ILE A 138 8.60 -3.08 -24.10
N TYR A 139 8.16 -2.45 -25.19
CA TYR A 139 8.70 -2.70 -26.53
C TYR A 139 10.19 -2.39 -26.61
N LYS A 140 10.65 -1.28 -26.02
CA LYS A 140 12.08 -0.94 -25.92
C LYS A 140 12.84 -2.00 -25.16
N PHE A 141 12.36 -2.38 -23.96
CA PHE A 141 12.96 -3.42 -23.14
C PHE A 141 13.10 -4.77 -23.89
N LEU A 142 12.07 -5.15 -24.65
CA LEU A 142 12.08 -6.38 -25.43
C LEU A 142 13.08 -6.34 -26.60
N LYS A 143 13.40 -5.16 -27.14
CA LYS A 143 14.39 -4.96 -28.22
C LYS A 143 15.83 -4.82 -27.75
N GLU A 144 16.06 -4.39 -26.53
CA GLU A 144 17.40 -4.30 -25.95
C GLU A 144 17.98 -5.69 -25.79
N SER A 145 19.10 -5.98 -26.44
CA SER A 145 19.79 -7.28 -26.45
C SER A 145 20.50 -7.54 -25.13
#